data_cb510ac366564e4763532d5c249e615c
#
_entry.id   cb510ac366564e4763532d5c249e615c
#
_cell.length_a   1.000
_cell.length_b   1.000
_cell.length_c   1.000
_cell.angle_alpha   90.00
_cell.angle_beta   90.00
_cell.angle_gamma   90.00
#
_symmetry.space_group_name_H-M   'P 1'
#
loop_
_entity.id
_entity.type
_entity.pdbx_description
1 polymer ?
#
loop_
_entity_poly.entity_id
_entity_poly.type
_entity_poly.pdbx_seq_one_letter_code
_entity_poly.pdbx_strand_id
1 'polypeptide(L)'
;MSVGSRVPAHELMGVREVAGGLLLVPPGVVGRAADEVRLRLVGRELGRGRWEAVAQGFSDVLVARWRPADGGPPVLVKCPRTGEAVRALVRERDAIAVLASELRPPGLRALLPETVDSRLGARPPVLVQEVLPGVPGDVLLARRPELAGPLAAAAFGVLDELHGTAGGSSRDGRLVDGWLGHRLAVLSDRVRWCRGAEGTAGLLALRSFLRRELTEHPTEVTWTHGDFTPGNLLLRSPGADPPTDNGLPVVTGLVDWADALADGPAVVDRATFALALGWLLDGRTWGEQLVAALRAGVLHRPETGELPLSDALLAWLWHVSGNLEKSRRFARNRGWLREVLVPVLRELAGSAPRSR
;
A
#
# COMPACT_ATOMS: atom_id res chain seq x y z
N MET A 1 11.27 36.21 6.84
CA MET A 1 10.57 34.97 7.16
C MET A 1 10.15 34.35 5.82
N SER A 2 10.95 33.42 5.29
CA SER A 2 10.66 32.72 4.02
C SER A 2 9.72 31.59 4.30
N VAL A 3 8.48 31.69 3.80
CA VAL A 3 7.53 30.58 3.81
C VAL A 3 8.02 29.59 2.76
N GLY A 4 8.68 28.52 3.21
CA GLY A 4 9.02 27.41 2.34
C GLY A 4 7.72 26.81 1.76
N SER A 5 7.57 26.88 0.45
CA SER A 5 6.45 26.25 -0.24
C SER A 5 6.50 24.74 0.01
N ARG A 6 5.57 24.24 0.82
CA ARG A 6 5.36 22.81 0.98
C ARG A 6 4.85 22.27 -0.37
N VAL A 7 5.58 21.33 -0.94
CA VAL A 7 5.13 20.58 -2.13
C VAL A 7 3.85 19.83 -1.73
N PRO A 8 2.74 19.98 -2.45
CA PRO A 8 1.50 19.28 -2.14
C PRO A 8 1.69 17.76 -2.15
N ALA A 9 0.97 17.05 -1.30
CA ALA A 9 1.10 15.59 -1.11
C ALA A 9 1.00 14.79 -2.43
N HIS A 10 0.16 15.25 -3.37
CA HIS A 10 0.00 14.65 -4.69
C HIS A 10 1.24 14.81 -5.61
N GLU A 11 2.09 15.80 -5.40
CA GLU A 11 3.36 15.93 -6.13
C GLU A 11 4.44 14.97 -5.61
N LEU A 12 4.35 14.56 -4.34
CA LEU A 12 5.27 13.57 -3.75
C LEU A 12 4.96 12.14 -4.21
N MET A 13 3.71 11.83 -4.56
CA MET A 13 3.31 10.53 -5.14
C MET A 13 3.48 10.48 -6.66
N GLY A 14 3.89 11.56 -7.27
CA GLY A 14 4.16 11.59 -8.70
C GLY A 14 2.92 11.55 -9.57
N VAL A 15 1.78 12.03 -9.07
CA VAL A 15 0.49 11.98 -9.73
C VAL A 15 0.18 13.35 -10.35
N ARG A 16 0.31 13.49 -11.68
CA ARG A 16 -0.25 14.61 -12.46
C ARG A 16 -1.22 14.11 -13.50
N GLU A 17 -2.36 14.75 -13.56
CA GLU A 17 -3.45 14.38 -14.45
C GLU A 17 -3.19 14.83 -15.92
N VAL A 18 -3.41 13.91 -16.85
CA VAL A 18 -3.69 14.23 -18.24
C VAL A 18 -5.07 13.65 -18.53
N ALA A 19 -5.91 14.41 -19.25
CA ALA A 19 -7.29 14.07 -19.58
C ALA A 19 -7.41 12.59 -20.01
N GLY A 20 -8.01 11.76 -19.14
CA GLY A 20 -8.15 10.31 -19.37
C GLY A 20 -7.69 9.40 -18.23
N GLY A 21 -7.18 9.96 -17.12
CA GLY A 21 -7.12 9.25 -15.83
C GLY A 21 -5.97 8.29 -15.59
N LEU A 22 -4.75 8.57 -16.03
CA LEU A 22 -3.54 7.96 -15.44
C LEU A 22 -2.39 8.95 -15.47
N LEU A 23 -1.69 9.07 -14.35
CA LEU A 23 -0.71 10.13 -14.13
C LEU A 23 0.72 9.74 -14.45
N LEU A 24 1.43 10.67 -15.09
CA LEU A 24 2.84 10.54 -15.48
C LEU A 24 3.75 11.42 -14.61
N VAL A 25 4.72 10.80 -13.93
CA VAL A 25 5.91 11.49 -13.41
C VAL A 25 7.08 11.21 -14.33
N PRO A 26 7.83 12.23 -14.79
CA PRO A 26 8.94 12.02 -15.70
C PRO A 26 10.11 11.30 -14.99
N PRO A 27 10.56 10.13 -15.48
CA PRO A 27 11.82 9.53 -15.06
C PRO A 27 13.00 10.35 -15.61
N GLY A 28 14.17 10.20 -15.01
CA GLY A 28 15.40 10.67 -15.63
C GLY A 28 15.57 10.05 -17.03
N VAL A 29 16.24 10.77 -17.94
CA VAL A 29 16.34 10.42 -19.38
C VAL A 29 16.77 8.96 -19.62
N VAL A 30 17.66 8.42 -18.81
CA VAL A 30 18.16 7.02 -18.94
C VAL A 30 17.08 6.00 -18.56
N GLY A 31 16.22 6.30 -17.59
CA GLY A 31 15.11 5.42 -17.21
C GLY A 31 14.05 5.34 -18.29
N ARG A 32 13.78 6.42 -19.01
CA ARG A 32 12.79 6.46 -20.10
C ARG A 32 13.17 5.57 -21.27
N ALA A 33 14.42 5.62 -21.71
CA ALA A 33 14.86 4.79 -22.83
C ALA A 33 14.76 3.28 -22.51
N ALA A 34 15.14 2.87 -21.29
CA ALA A 34 15.01 1.48 -20.89
C ALA A 34 13.55 1.01 -20.77
N ASP A 35 12.67 1.88 -20.30
CA ASP A 35 11.22 1.58 -20.20
C ASP A 35 10.58 1.51 -21.59
N GLU A 36 10.96 2.39 -22.52
CA GLU A 36 10.49 2.33 -23.91
C GLU A 36 10.91 1.03 -24.59
N VAL A 37 12.17 0.60 -24.43
CA VAL A 37 12.64 -0.68 -24.98
C VAL A 37 11.83 -1.83 -24.38
N ARG A 38 11.61 -1.82 -23.06
CA ARG A 38 10.82 -2.84 -22.38
C ARG A 38 9.39 -2.91 -22.90
N LEU A 39 8.71 -1.76 -23.02
CA LEU A 39 7.35 -1.69 -23.57
C LEU A 39 7.29 -2.16 -25.02
N ARG A 40 8.28 -1.81 -25.84
CA ARG A 40 8.35 -2.30 -27.24
C ARG A 40 8.47 -3.83 -27.31
N LEU A 41 9.31 -4.42 -26.45
CA LEU A 41 9.47 -5.87 -26.40
C LEU A 41 8.17 -6.55 -25.94
N VAL A 42 7.59 -6.09 -24.84
CA VAL A 42 6.33 -6.63 -24.32
C VAL A 42 5.19 -6.42 -25.32
N GLY A 43 5.10 -5.24 -25.97
CA GLY A 43 4.05 -4.97 -26.95
C GLY A 43 4.12 -5.89 -28.18
N ARG A 44 5.33 -6.32 -28.61
CA ARG A 44 5.48 -7.31 -29.69
C ARG A 44 4.91 -8.67 -29.30
N GLU A 45 5.05 -9.06 -28.05
CA GLU A 45 4.55 -10.32 -27.50
C GLU A 45 3.04 -10.31 -27.21
N LEU A 46 2.48 -9.12 -26.90
CA LEU A 46 1.03 -8.94 -26.73
C LEU A 46 0.27 -8.87 -28.08
N GLY A 47 0.99 -8.79 -29.20
CA GLY A 47 0.40 -8.80 -30.53
C GLY A 47 0.09 -7.40 -31.08
N ARG A 48 -0.98 -7.27 -31.90
CA ARG A 48 -1.39 -5.98 -32.46
C ARG A 48 -2.19 -5.17 -31.44
N GLY A 49 -1.79 -3.94 -31.18
CA GLY A 49 -2.48 -3.05 -30.23
C GLY A 49 -1.70 -1.75 -30.00
N ARG A 50 -2.12 -0.99 -29.00
CA ARG A 50 -1.46 0.28 -28.63
C ARG A 50 -1.40 0.47 -27.12
N TRP A 51 -0.37 1.16 -26.67
CA TRP A 51 -0.30 1.67 -25.30
C TRP A 51 -1.21 2.88 -25.16
N GLU A 52 -2.15 2.86 -24.20
CA GLU A 52 -3.05 3.98 -23.95
C GLU A 52 -2.53 4.90 -22.86
N ALA A 53 -1.90 4.33 -21.84
CA ALA A 53 -1.36 5.07 -20.72
C ALA A 53 -0.16 4.32 -20.13
N VAL A 54 0.78 5.05 -19.55
CA VAL A 54 1.94 4.51 -18.86
C VAL A 54 2.06 5.25 -17.54
N ALA A 55 1.91 4.53 -16.43
CA ALA A 55 2.11 5.07 -15.10
C ALA A 55 3.50 4.70 -14.58
N GLN A 56 4.16 5.69 -14.01
CA GLN A 56 5.43 5.48 -13.35
C GLN A 56 5.23 5.83 -11.87
N GLY A 57 5.00 4.80 -11.06
CA GLY A 57 4.98 4.96 -9.61
C GLY A 57 6.39 5.03 -9.01
N PHE A 58 6.47 5.30 -7.71
CA PHE A 58 7.70 5.18 -6.92
C PHE A 58 8.22 3.73 -6.85
N SER A 59 7.37 2.75 -7.15
CA SER A 59 7.75 1.34 -7.20
C SER A 59 8.69 1.05 -8.39
N ASP A 60 9.49 0.02 -8.26
CA ASP A 60 10.33 -0.48 -9.36
C ASP A 60 9.52 -1.30 -10.38
N VAL A 61 8.21 -1.02 -10.50
CA VAL A 61 7.30 -1.60 -11.49
C VAL A 61 6.83 -0.50 -12.44
N LEU A 62 6.97 -0.74 -13.74
CA LEU A 62 6.35 0.04 -14.78
C LEU A 62 4.95 -0.50 -15.01
N VAL A 63 3.94 0.33 -14.89
CA VAL A 63 2.54 -0.04 -15.12
C VAL A 63 2.04 0.67 -16.37
N ALA A 64 1.44 -0.08 -17.29
CA ALA A 64 0.96 0.46 -18.55
C ALA A 64 -0.38 -0.19 -18.93
N ARG A 65 -1.24 0.56 -19.62
CA ARG A 65 -2.50 0.06 -20.17
C ARG A 65 -2.32 -0.25 -21.65
N TRP A 66 -2.63 -1.49 -22.02
CA TRP A 66 -2.59 -1.96 -23.39
C TRP A 66 -4.00 -2.20 -23.93
N ARG A 67 -4.27 -1.69 -25.14
CA ARG A 67 -5.52 -1.97 -25.85
C ARG A 67 -5.23 -2.82 -27.09
N PRO A 68 -5.78 -4.06 -27.17
CA PRO A 68 -5.69 -4.90 -28.35
C PRO A 68 -6.35 -4.25 -29.58
N ALA A 69 -5.80 -4.49 -30.76
CA ALA A 69 -6.34 -3.94 -32.02
C ALA A 69 -7.59 -4.67 -32.54
N ASP A 70 -7.86 -5.86 -32.04
CA ASP A 70 -9.05 -6.68 -32.38
C ASP A 70 -10.32 -6.22 -31.64
N GLY A 71 -10.22 -5.15 -30.83
CA GLY A 71 -11.34 -4.61 -30.06
C GLY A 71 -11.57 -5.30 -28.72
N GLY A 72 -10.71 -6.23 -28.33
CA GLY A 72 -10.74 -6.84 -27.01
C GLY A 72 -10.63 -5.84 -25.87
N PRO A 73 -10.98 -6.24 -24.63
CA PRO A 73 -10.88 -5.36 -23.47
C PRO A 73 -9.43 -4.93 -23.23
N PRO A 74 -9.21 -3.71 -22.72
CA PRO A 74 -7.88 -3.28 -22.37
C PRO A 74 -7.36 -4.10 -21.18
N VAL A 75 -6.04 -4.28 -21.11
CA VAL A 75 -5.36 -4.97 -20.01
C VAL A 75 -4.35 -4.06 -19.34
N LEU A 76 -4.10 -4.31 -18.06
CA LEU A 76 -3.06 -3.67 -17.28
C LEU A 76 -1.79 -4.53 -17.34
N VAL A 77 -0.69 -3.93 -17.75
CA VAL A 77 0.59 -4.60 -17.94
C VAL A 77 1.58 -4.06 -16.91
N LYS A 78 2.06 -4.94 -16.03
CA LYS A 78 3.04 -4.63 -14.99
C LYS A 78 4.40 -5.20 -15.38
N CYS A 79 5.39 -4.32 -15.63
CA CYS A 79 6.74 -4.69 -16.04
C CYS A 79 7.71 -4.37 -14.89
N PRO A 80 8.23 -5.35 -14.14
CA PRO A 80 9.18 -5.10 -13.06
C PRO A 80 10.56 -4.70 -13.61
N ARG A 81 11.22 -3.77 -12.93
CA ARG A 81 12.56 -3.25 -13.29
C ARG A 81 13.68 -3.92 -12.53
N THR A 82 13.37 -4.55 -11.39
CA THR A 82 14.34 -5.16 -10.46
C THR A 82 13.90 -6.57 -10.05
N GLY A 83 14.82 -7.37 -9.52
CA GLY A 83 14.49 -8.68 -8.98
C GLY A 83 13.55 -8.62 -7.76
N GLU A 84 13.67 -7.54 -6.95
CA GLU A 84 12.75 -7.27 -5.86
C GLU A 84 11.31 -7.07 -6.38
N ALA A 85 11.15 -6.28 -7.44
CA ALA A 85 9.85 -6.04 -8.08
C ALA A 85 9.28 -7.32 -8.73
N VAL A 86 10.12 -8.19 -9.30
CA VAL A 86 9.66 -9.51 -9.79
C VAL A 86 9.07 -10.33 -8.65
N ARG A 87 9.78 -10.41 -7.52
CA ARG A 87 9.28 -11.15 -6.34
C ARG A 87 7.98 -10.56 -5.78
N ALA A 88 7.84 -9.23 -5.79
CA ALA A 88 6.61 -8.56 -5.38
C ALA A 88 5.42 -8.95 -6.29
N LEU A 89 5.61 -8.92 -7.62
CA LEU A 89 4.57 -9.33 -8.57
C LEU A 89 4.25 -10.83 -8.52
N VAL A 90 5.22 -11.68 -8.16
CA VAL A 90 4.94 -13.11 -7.90
C VAL A 90 4.02 -13.25 -6.69
N ARG A 91 4.32 -12.57 -5.58
CA ARG A 91 3.45 -12.59 -4.38
C ARG A 91 2.05 -12.05 -4.70
N GLU A 92 1.95 -10.94 -5.42
CA GLU A 92 0.66 -10.37 -5.85
C GLU A 92 -0.17 -11.38 -6.64
N ARG A 93 0.40 -11.98 -7.69
CA ARG A 93 -0.26 -12.99 -8.51
C ARG A 93 -0.73 -14.17 -7.67
N ASP A 94 0.14 -14.69 -6.80
CA ASP A 94 -0.14 -15.86 -5.99
C ASP A 94 -1.22 -15.58 -4.94
N ALA A 95 -1.19 -14.41 -4.28
CA ALA A 95 -2.22 -13.98 -3.34
C ALA A 95 -3.59 -13.87 -4.03
N ILE A 96 -3.66 -13.20 -5.19
CA ILE A 96 -4.91 -13.09 -5.95
C ILE A 96 -5.43 -14.47 -6.36
N ALA A 97 -4.57 -15.35 -6.84
CA ALA A 97 -4.96 -16.71 -7.25
C ALA A 97 -5.55 -17.51 -6.08
N VAL A 98 -4.94 -17.43 -4.90
CA VAL A 98 -5.45 -18.13 -3.70
C VAL A 98 -6.78 -17.53 -3.26
N LEU A 99 -6.89 -16.19 -3.13
CA LEU A 99 -8.11 -15.49 -2.76
C LEU A 99 -9.27 -15.79 -3.72
N ALA A 100 -9.01 -15.84 -5.03
CA ALA A 100 -10.00 -16.16 -6.04
C ALA A 100 -10.47 -17.63 -5.96
N SER A 101 -9.60 -18.56 -5.53
CA SER A 101 -9.91 -19.99 -5.41
C SER A 101 -10.62 -20.36 -4.10
N GLU A 102 -10.45 -19.55 -3.04
CA GLU A 102 -11.12 -19.77 -1.76
C GLU A 102 -12.63 -19.53 -1.86
N LEU A 103 -13.41 -20.12 -0.93
CA LEU A 103 -14.85 -19.90 -0.79
C LEU A 103 -15.11 -18.51 -0.17
N ARG A 104 -14.80 -17.45 -0.92
CA ARG A 104 -15.03 -16.05 -0.53
C ARG A 104 -16.40 -15.58 -0.98
N PRO A 105 -17.00 -14.57 -0.30
CA PRO A 105 -18.20 -13.93 -0.77
C PRO A 105 -18.05 -13.48 -2.24
N PRO A 106 -19.09 -13.66 -3.08
CA PRO A 106 -19.04 -13.23 -4.50
C PRO A 106 -18.66 -11.77 -4.68
N GLY A 107 -19.06 -10.89 -3.75
CA GLY A 107 -18.70 -9.47 -3.72
C GLY A 107 -17.20 -9.25 -3.70
N LEU A 108 -16.49 -9.90 -2.80
CA LEU A 108 -15.03 -9.76 -2.70
C LEU A 108 -14.30 -10.27 -3.94
N ARG A 109 -14.76 -11.40 -4.53
CA ARG A 109 -14.16 -11.92 -5.77
C ARG A 109 -14.25 -10.94 -6.93
N ALA A 110 -15.37 -10.24 -7.05
CA ALA A 110 -15.57 -9.25 -8.10
C ALA A 110 -14.64 -8.02 -7.97
N LEU A 111 -14.02 -7.82 -6.80
CA LEU A 111 -13.06 -6.75 -6.56
C LEU A 111 -11.62 -7.14 -6.91
N LEU A 112 -11.33 -8.42 -7.15
CA LEU A 112 -9.98 -8.90 -7.47
C LEU A 112 -9.71 -8.82 -8.96
N PRO A 113 -8.54 -8.29 -9.40
CA PRO A 113 -8.19 -8.30 -10.82
C PRO A 113 -7.87 -9.74 -11.28
N GLU A 114 -8.42 -10.15 -12.42
CA GLU A 114 -8.05 -11.41 -13.04
C GLU A 114 -6.64 -11.34 -13.63
N THR A 115 -5.84 -12.38 -13.42
CA THR A 115 -4.55 -12.53 -14.10
C THR A 115 -4.78 -13.13 -15.49
N VAL A 116 -4.62 -12.29 -16.52
CA VAL A 116 -4.80 -12.68 -17.94
C VAL A 116 -3.58 -13.45 -18.45
N ASP A 117 -2.37 -13.01 -18.08
CA ASP A 117 -1.12 -13.67 -18.47
C ASP A 117 -0.02 -13.37 -17.42
N SER A 118 0.89 -14.30 -17.22
CA SER A 118 2.01 -14.16 -16.29
C SER A 118 3.27 -14.82 -16.81
N ARG A 119 4.24 -14.02 -17.20
CA ARG A 119 5.56 -14.45 -17.68
C ARG A 119 6.67 -13.85 -16.84
N LEU A 120 6.53 -13.92 -15.50
CA LEU A 120 7.48 -13.33 -14.54
C LEU A 120 8.86 -14.01 -14.56
N GLY A 121 8.96 -15.23 -15.10
CA GLY A 121 10.24 -15.91 -15.34
C GLY A 121 10.88 -15.62 -16.71
N ALA A 122 10.20 -14.88 -17.60
CA ALA A 122 10.68 -14.56 -18.93
C ALA A 122 11.58 -13.31 -18.96
N ARG A 123 12.05 -12.94 -20.16
CA ARG A 123 12.82 -11.72 -20.42
C ARG A 123 12.23 -10.97 -21.61
N PRO A 124 11.59 -9.82 -21.40
CA PRO A 124 11.33 -9.15 -20.12
C PRO A 124 10.26 -9.85 -19.28
N PRO A 125 10.37 -9.81 -17.93
CA PRO A 125 9.31 -10.31 -17.06
C PRO A 125 8.08 -9.40 -17.15
N VAL A 126 6.87 -10.02 -17.14
CA VAL A 126 5.60 -9.29 -17.23
C VAL A 126 4.48 -10.01 -16.48
N LEU A 127 3.59 -9.23 -15.86
CA LEU A 127 2.30 -9.65 -15.35
C LEU A 127 1.22 -8.84 -16.08
N VAL A 128 0.22 -9.53 -16.63
CA VAL A 128 -0.91 -8.94 -17.34
C VAL A 128 -2.18 -9.23 -16.57
N GLN A 129 -2.91 -8.19 -16.23
CA GLN A 129 -4.14 -8.27 -15.43
C GLN A 129 -5.29 -7.57 -16.14
N GLU A 130 -6.50 -7.92 -15.76
CA GLU A 130 -7.71 -7.19 -16.11
C GLU A 130 -7.62 -5.74 -15.64
N VAL A 131 -8.22 -4.82 -16.40
CA VAL A 131 -8.45 -3.44 -15.97
C VAL A 131 -9.77 -3.37 -15.23
N LEU A 132 -9.72 -3.33 -13.92
CA LEU A 132 -10.92 -3.12 -13.11
C LEU A 132 -11.51 -1.72 -13.34
N PRO A 133 -12.85 -1.58 -13.32
CA PRO A 133 -13.50 -0.29 -13.50
C PRO A 133 -13.36 0.57 -12.24
N GLY A 134 -13.30 1.89 -12.44
CA GLY A 134 -13.33 2.84 -11.33
C GLY A 134 -12.18 3.84 -11.34
N VAL A 135 -12.21 4.74 -10.36
CA VAL A 135 -11.21 5.78 -10.11
C VAL A 135 -10.54 5.48 -8.78
N PRO A 136 -9.21 5.56 -8.66
CA PRO A 136 -8.52 5.41 -7.39
C PRO A 136 -9.06 6.37 -6.31
N GLY A 137 -9.20 5.87 -5.08
CA GLY A 137 -9.81 6.62 -4.00
C GLY A 137 -9.02 7.86 -3.58
N ASP A 138 -7.70 7.84 -3.69
CA ASP A 138 -6.85 9.02 -3.47
C ASP A 138 -7.10 10.12 -4.51
N VAL A 139 -7.31 9.75 -5.79
CA VAL A 139 -7.70 10.68 -6.86
C VAL A 139 -9.10 11.27 -6.61
N LEU A 140 -10.02 10.44 -6.12
CA LEU A 140 -11.36 10.91 -5.74
C LEU A 140 -11.28 11.89 -4.57
N LEU A 141 -10.56 11.56 -3.51
CA LEU A 141 -10.41 12.41 -2.31
C LEU A 141 -9.67 13.71 -2.58
N ALA A 142 -8.71 13.72 -3.51
CA ALA A 142 -8.04 14.96 -3.93
C ALA A 142 -9.02 15.99 -4.53
N ARG A 143 -10.14 15.53 -5.11
CA ARG A 143 -11.20 16.37 -5.71
C ARG A 143 -12.38 16.58 -4.78
N ARG A 144 -12.68 15.62 -3.95
CA ARG A 144 -13.86 15.50 -3.10
C ARG A 144 -13.49 15.03 -1.69
N PRO A 145 -12.72 15.85 -0.89
CA PRO A 145 -12.26 15.45 0.44
C PRO A 145 -13.42 15.18 1.42
N GLU A 146 -14.59 15.77 1.18
CA GLU A 146 -15.81 15.51 1.97
C GLU A 146 -16.31 14.05 1.90
N LEU A 147 -15.87 13.29 0.91
CA LEU A 147 -16.20 11.87 0.78
C LEU A 147 -15.32 10.95 1.66
N ALA A 148 -14.39 11.49 2.45
CA ALA A 148 -13.46 10.68 3.23
C ALA A 148 -14.16 9.74 4.23
N GLY A 149 -15.15 10.23 4.98
CA GLY A 149 -15.94 9.39 5.89
C GLY A 149 -16.77 8.31 5.17
N PRO A 150 -17.57 8.68 4.15
CA PRO A 150 -18.25 7.68 3.31
C PRO A 150 -17.32 6.66 2.66
N LEU A 151 -16.15 7.09 2.20
CA LEU A 151 -15.15 6.17 1.64
C LEU A 151 -14.58 5.22 2.70
N ALA A 152 -14.29 5.73 3.90
CA ALA A 152 -13.82 4.89 5.00
C ALA A 152 -14.86 3.82 5.37
N ALA A 153 -16.14 4.17 5.42
CA ALA A 153 -17.22 3.23 5.68
C ALA A 153 -17.30 2.13 4.60
N ALA A 154 -17.24 2.52 3.30
CA ALA A 154 -17.24 1.56 2.20
C ALA A 154 -15.99 0.66 2.20
N ALA A 155 -14.81 1.24 2.46
CA ALA A 155 -13.55 0.51 2.57
C ALA A 155 -13.59 -0.52 3.70
N PHE A 156 -14.11 -0.15 4.87
CA PHE A 156 -14.20 -1.05 6.01
C PHE A 156 -15.23 -2.17 5.78
N GLY A 157 -16.28 -1.92 5.03
CA GLY A 157 -17.19 -2.99 4.57
C GLY A 157 -16.46 -4.05 3.73
N VAL A 158 -15.56 -3.64 2.84
CA VAL A 158 -14.71 -4.57 2.07
C VAL A 158 -13.74 -5.33 2.99
N LEU A 159 -13.16 -4.68 3.99
CA LEU A 159 -12.31 -5.36 4.97
C LEU A 159 -13.09 -6.36 5.81
N ASP A 160 -14.34 -6.06 6.19
CA ASP A 160 -15.19 -7.02 6.92
C ASP A 160 -15.44 -8.28 6.09
N GLU A 161 -15.63 -8.16 4.77
CA GLU A 161 -15.73 -9.30 3.87
C GLU A 161 -14.40 -10.05 3.72
N LEU A 162 -13.27 -9.34 3.63
CA LEU A 162 -11.93 -9.93 3.52
C LEU A 162 -11.55 -10.69 4.80
N HIS A 163 -11.81 -10.10 5.96
CA HIS A 163 -11.44 -10.63 7.27
C HIS A 163 -12.45 -11.66 7.81
N GLY A 164 -13.73 -11.55 7.45
CA GLY A 164 -14.83 -12.33 8.05
C GLY A 164 -14.80 -13.85 7.80
N THR A 165 -13.88 -14.35 6.99
CA THR A 165 -13.73 -15.78 6.70
C THR A 165 -12.63 -16.47 7.51
N ALA A 166 -11.93 -15.75 8.38
CA ALA A 166 -10.79 -16.29 9.12
C ALA A 166 -11.08 -16.53 10.58
N GLY A 167 -10.64 -17.66 11.09
CA GLY A 167 -10.88 -18.15 12.44
C GLY A 167 -9.60 -18.31 13.26
N GLY A 168 -8.66 -17.35 13.17
CA GLY A 168 -7.43 -17.36 13.95
C GLY A 168 -7.35 -16.21 14.95
N SER A 169 -6.55 -16.37 16.01
CA SER A 169 -6.21 -15.30 16.95
C SER A 169 -4.71 -15.27 17.19
N SER A 170 -4.13 -14.09 17.32
CA SER A 170 -2.71 -13.87 17.60
C SER A 170 -2.25 -14.29 19.01
N ARG A 171 -3.09 -15.05 19.73
CA ARG A 171 -2.70 -15.65 21.03
C ARG A 171 -1.47 -16.55 20.92
N ASP A 172 -1.16 -17.06 19.72
CA ASP A 172 0.12 -17.72 19.49
C ASP A 172 1.24 -16.68 19.36
N GLY A 173 2.02 -16.51 20.43
CA GLY A 173 3.17 -15.62 20.47
C GLY A 173 4.22 -15.89 19.39
N ARG A 174 4.23 -17.09 18.79
CA ARG A 174 5.12 -17.41 17.67
C ARG A 174 4.77 -16.64 16.40
N LEU A 175 3.46 -16.44 16.13
CA LEU A 175 3.02 -15.61 15.01
C LEU A 175 3.44 -14.17 15.21
N VAL A 176 3.21 -13.61 16.40
CA VAL A 176 3.63 -12.25 16.74
C VAL A 176 5.16 -12.10 16.61
N ASP A 177 5.94 -13.02 17.15
CA ASP A 177 7.39 -13.00 17.02
C ASP A 177 7.85 -13.15 15.55
N GLY A 178 7.13 -13.93 14.73
CA GLY A 178 7.36 -14.05 13.29
C GLY A 178 7.12 -12.74 12.55
N TRP A 179 5.97 -12.11 12.78
CA TRP A 179 5.64 -10.82 12.15
C TRP A 179 6.65 -9.73 12.52
N LEU A 180 6.90 -9.56 13.83
CA LEU A 180 7.82 -8.52 14.32
C LEU A 180 9.28 -8.82 13.91
N GLY A 181 9.73 -10.08 14.03
CA GLY A 181 11.09 -10.48 13.73
C GLY A 181 11.46 -10.18 12.28
N HIS A 182 10.62 -10.62 11.33
CA HIS A 182 10.86 -10.36 9.91
C HIS A 182 10.91 -8.85 9.59
N ARG A 183 9.90 -8.10 10.02
CA ARG A 183 9.78 -6.67 9.70
C ARG A 183 10.90 -5.82 10.31
N LEU A 184 11.27 -6.09 11.57
CA LEU A 184 12.37 -5.39 12.23
C LEU A 184 13.73 -5.75 11.61
N ALA A 185 13.92 -7.00 11.18
CA ALA A 185 15.12 -7.40 10.45
C ALA A 185 15.26 -6.63 9.13
N VAL A 186 14.17 -6.45 8.38
CA VAL A 186 14.17 -5.62 7.15
C VAL A 186 14.64 -4.20 7.44
N LEU A 187 14.14 -3.55 8.50
CA LEU A 187 14.58 -2.20 8.88
C LEU A 187 16.08 -2.18 9.23
N SER A 188 16.52 -3.11 10.05
CA SER A 188 17.93 -3.22 10.47
C SER A 188 18.87 -3.48 9.28
N ASP A 189 18.48 -4.38 8.36
CA ASP A 189 19.32 -4.76 7.23
C ASP A 189 19.37 -3.69 6.13
N ARG A 190 18.23 -3.02 5.87
CA ARG A 190 18.11 -2.08 4.76
C ARG A 190 18.47 -0.66 5.13
N VAL A 191 18.29 -0.24 6.40
CA VAL A 191 18.48 1.15 6.83
C VAL A 191 19.71 1.26 7.76
N ARG A 192 20.78 1.90 7.26
CA ARG A 192 22.02 2.06 8.03
C ARG A 192 21.81 2.73 9.39
N TRP A 193 20.91 3.73 9.46
CA TRP A 193 20.63 4.44 10.70
C TRP A 193 20.06 3.51 11.79
N CYS A 194 19.26 2.51 11.42
CA CYS A 194 18.72 1.52 12.36
C CYS A 194 19.78 0.66 13.06
N ARG A 195 21.00 0.58 12.49
CA ARG A 195 22.13 -0.14 13.09
C ARG A 195 22.96 0.71 14.06
N GLY A 196 22.71 2.01 14.13
CA GLY A 196 23.30 2.90 15.14
C GLY A 196 22.61 2.76 16.50
N ALA A 197 23.25 3.26 17.56
CA ALA A 197 22.75 3.12 18.94
C ALA A 197 21.29 3.60 19.09
N GLU A 198 20.96 4.78 18.57
CA GLU A 198 19.62 5.38 18.64
C GLU A 198 18.59 4.53 17.88
N GLY A 199 18.92 4.11 16.65
CA GLY A 199 18.04 3.27 15.84
C GLY A 199 17.79 1.91 16.47
N THR A 200 18.84 1.27 16.97
CA THR A 200 18.76 -0.02 17.68
C THR A 200 17.88 0.09 18.93
N ALA A 201 18.06 1.16 19.73
CA ALA A 201 17.22 1.40 20.91
C ALA A 201 15.75 1.56 20.54
N GLY A 202 15.44 2.32 19.47
CA GLY A 202 14.09 2.49 18.96
C GLY A 202 13.46 1.19 18.47
N LEU A 203 14.21 0.36 17.73
CA LEU A 203 13.73 -0.95 17.28
C LEU A 203 13.44 -1.90 18.45
N LEU A 204 14.29 -1.92 19.48
CA LEU A 204 14.08 -2.72 20.69
C LEU A 204 12.84 -2.24 21.47
N ALA A 205 12.66 -0.93 21.62
CA ALA A 205 11.50 -0.36 22.27
C ALA A 205 10.20 -0.70 21.51
N LEU A 206 10.21 -0.54 20.18
CA LEU A 206 9.09 -0.92 19.31
C LEU A 206 8.73 -2.39 19.46
N ARG A 207 9.72 -3.28 19.37
CA ARG A 207 9.52 -4.72 19.55
C ARG A 207 8.88 -5.06 20.89
N SER A 208 9.44 -4.51 21.96
CA SER A 208 8.99 -4.77 23.33
C SER A 208 7.55 -4.27 23.54
N PHE A 209 7.24 -3.08 23.03
CA PHE A 209 5.90 -2.49 23.08
C PHE A 209 4.91 -3.37 22.32
N LEU A 210 5.13 -3.60 21.02
CA LEU A 210 4.19 -4.35 20.18
C LEU A 210 4.01 -5.79 20.65
N ARG A 211 5.10 -6.45 21.09
CA ARG A 211 5.00 -7.82 21.62
C ARG A 211 4.10 -7.89 22.86
N ARG A 212 4.25 -6.95 23.78
CA ARG A 212 3.41 -6.88 24.99
C ARG A 212 1.96 -6.62 24.59
N GLU A 213 1.68 -5.58 23.82
CA GLU A 213 0.32 -5.19 23.44
C GLU A 213 -0.40 -6.31 22.68
N LEU A 214 0.24 -6.92 21.69
CA LEU A 214 -0.38 -8.01 20.91
C LEU A 214 -0.54 -9.33 21.69
N THR A 215 0.16 -9.48 22.80
CA THR A 215 -0.03 -10.63 23.73
C THR A 215 -1.16 -10.35 24.69
N GLU A 216 -1.25 -9.14 25.23
CA GLU A 216 -2.30 -8.72 26.17
C GLU A 216 -3.63 -8.48 25.46
N HIS A 217 -3.59 -7.94 24.25
CA HIS A 217 -4.73 -7.62 23.38
C HIS A 217 -4.60 -8.32 22.03
N PRO A 218 -4.94 -9.63 21.96
CA PRO A 218 -4.78 -10.39 20.73
C PRO A 218 -5.64 -9.83 19.58
N THR A 219 -5.03 -9.70 18.40
CA THR A 219 -5.73 -9.36 17.15
C THR A 219 -6.19 -10.62 16.41
N GLU A 220 -7.19 -10.48 15.55
CA GLU A 220 -7.59 -11.52 14.61
C GLU A 220 -6.48 -11.78 13.59
N VAL A 221 -6.32 -13.06 13.27
CA VAL A 221 -5.38 -13.54 12.24
C VAL A 221 -6.18 -13.95 11.02
N THR A 222 -5.93 -13.28 9.91
CA THR A 222 -6.71 -13.44 8.70
C THR A 222 -5.90 -13.02 7.47
N TRP A 223 -6.48 -13.13 6.29
CA TRP A 223 -5.95 -12.45 5.13
C TRP A 223 -5.89 -10.96 5.38
N THR A 224 -4.70 -10.37 5.24
CA THR A 224 -4.50 -8.93 5.19
C THR A 224 -4.10 -8.53 3.79
N HIS A 225 -4.52 -7.35 3.35
CA HIS A 225 -4.01 -6.73 2.13
C HIS A 225 -2.58 -6.22 2.32
N GLY A 226 -2.26 -5.73 3.52
CA GLY A 226 -0.94 -5.28 3.94
C GLY A 226 -0.51 -3.90 3.43
N ASP A 227 -1.22 -3.34 2.43
CA ASP A 227 -1.04 -1.97 1.90
C ASP A 227 -2.41 -1.36 1.55
N PHE A 228 -3.38 -1.52 2.46
CA PHE A 228 -4.77 -1.10 2.24
C PHE A 228 -4.89 0.42 2.37
N THR A 229 -4.73 1.13 1.27
CA THR A 229 -4.79 2.58 1.18
C THR A 229 -5.91 3.03 0.24
N PRO A 230 -6.40 4.29 0.32
CA PRO A 230 -7.37 4.80 -0.65
C PRO A 230 -6.91 4.67 -2.10
N GLY A 231 -5.61 4.78 -2.40
CA GLY A 231 -5.06 4.65 -3.74
C GLY A 231 -5.20 3.25 -4.34
N ASN A 232 -5.32 2.22 -3.49
CA ASN A 232 -5.47 0.82 -3.90
C ASN A 232 -6.94 0.38 -3.99
N LEU A 233 -7.90 1.27 -3.67
CA LEU A 233 -9.34 1.09 -3.87
C LEU A 233 -9.79 1.79 -5.14
N LEU A 234 -10.43 1.05 -6.04
CA LEU A 234 -11.11 1.62 -7.20
C LEU A 234 -12.58 1.86 -6.86
N LEU A 235 -13.07 3.03 -7.20
CA LEU A 235 -14.40 3.49 -6.84
C LEU A 235 -15.20 3.86 -8.07
N ARG A 236 -16.48 3.52 -8.10
CA ARG A 236 -17.40 4.07 -9.08
C ARG A 236 -17.55 5.57 -8.84
N SER A 237 -17.31 6.35 -9.89
CA SER A 237 -17.47 7.80 -9.81
C SER A 237 -18.95 8.16 -9.51
N PRO A 238 -19.22 9.04 -8.54
CA PRO A 238 -20.55 9.62 -8.38
C PRO A 238 -20.97 10.32 -9.69
N GLY A 239 -22.10 9.93 -10.24
CA GLY A 239 -22.60 10.44 -11.53
C GLY A 239 -22.43 9.51 -12.72
N ALA A 240 -21.79 8.34 -12.55
CA ALA A 240 -21.86 7.26 -13.53
C ALA A 240 -23.24 6.57 -13.43
N ASP A 241 -23.90 6.35 -14.56
CA ASP A 241 -25.15 5.59 -14.63
C ASP A 241 -24.91 4.08 -14.36
N PRO A 242 -25.76 3.43 -13.54
CA PRO A 242 -26.83 3.99 -12.72
C PRO A 242 -26.33 4.70 -11.46
N PRO A 243 -27.06 5.71 -10.95
CA PRO A 243 -26.70 6.36 -9.69
C PRO A 243 -26.69 5.33 -8.57
N THR A 244 -25.71 5.43 -7.67
CA THR A 244 -25.67 4.62 -6.44
C THR A 244 -26.89 5.00 -5.59
N ASP A 245 -27.58 4.02 -5.01
CA ASP A 245 -28.86 4.21 -4.29
C ASP A 245 -28.82 5.27 -3.17
N ASN A 246 -27.62 5.67 -2.67
CA ASN A 246 -27.49 6.63 -1.58
C ASN A 246 -26.38 7.68 -1.82
N GLY A 247 -25.83 7.82 -3.03
CA GLY A 247 -24.73 8.77 -3.30
C GLY A 247 -23.41 8.43 -2.60
N LEU A 248 -23.30 7.25 -2.01
CA LEU A 248 -22.08 6.77 -1.36
C LEU A 248 -21.10 6.17 -2.39
N PRO A 249 -19.79 6.25 -2.14
CA PRO A 249 -18.80 5.58 -2.98
C PRO A 249 -19.01 4.06 -2.96
N VAL A 250 -19.01 3.44 -4.14
CA VAL A 250 -19.06 1.98 -4.29
C VAL A 250 -17.68 1.51 -4.70
N VAL A 251 -17.10 0.60 -3.93
CA VAL A 251 -15.83 -0.05 -4.27
C VAL A 251 -16.06 -1.01 -5.44
N THR A 252 -15.29 -0.85 -6.50
CA THR A 252 -15.38 -1.65 -7.74
C THR A 252 -14.10 -2.45 -8.01
N GLY A 253 -13.06 -2.25 -7.20
CA GLY A 253 -11.81 -3.01 -7.31
C GLY A 253 -10.88 -2.76 -6.14
N LEU A 254 -10.03 -3.76 -5.88
CA LEU A 254 -8.97 -3.71 -4.88
C LEU A 254 -7.69 -4.25 -5.54
N VAL A 255 -6.64 -3.43 -5.59
CA VAL A 255 -5.41 -3.67 -6.36
C VAL A 255 -4.16 -3.59 -5.50
N ASP A 256 -3.01 -4.04 -6.03
CA ASP A 256 -1.68 -4.05 -5.38
C ASP A 256 -1.59 -4.98 -4.14
N TRP A 257 -1.79 -6.26 -4.39
CA TRP A 257 -1.76 -7.33 -3.40
C TRP A 257 -0.35 -7.86 -3.06
N ALA A 258 0.71 -7.13 -3.42
CA ALA A 258 2.09 -7.57 -3.25
C ALA A 258 2.52 -7.78 -1.78
N ASP A 259 1.85 -7.11 -0.83
CA ASP A 259 2.09 -7.21 0.62
C ASP A 259 1.05 -8.06 1.35
N ALA A 260 0.15 -8.72 0.61
CA ALA A 260 -0.89 -9.56 1.18
C ALA A 260 -0.31 -10.77 1.92
N LEU A 261 -0.96 -11.13 3.02
CA LEU A 261 -0.55 -12.23 3.89
C LEU A 261 -1.79 -12.99 4.38
N ALA A 262 -1.81 -14.31 4.22
CA ALA A 262 -2.96 -15.15 4.59
C ALA A 262 -3.16 -15.26 6.13
N ASP A 263 -2.08 -15.15 6.88
CA ASP A 263 -2.02 -15.22 8.34
C ASP A 263 -1.55 -13.89 8.95
N GLY A 264 -2.00 -12.78 8.37
CA GLY A 264 -1.66 -11.44 8.81
C GLY A 264 -2.58 -10.92 9.93
N PRO A 265 -2.17 -9.86 10.65
CA PRO A 265 -3.00 -9.21 11.65
C PRO A 265 -4.05 -8.29 11.00
N ALA A 266 -5.34 -8.57 11.21
CA ALA A 266 -6.47 -7.84 10.61
C ALA A 266 -6.38 -6.31 10.82
N VAL A 267 -5.91 -5.89 11.97
CA VAL A 267 -5.81 -4.47 12.37
C VAL A 267 -4.90 -3.64 11.47
N VAL A 268 -3.94 -4.27 10.77
CA VAL A 268 -3.00 -3.57 9.89
C VAL A 268 -3.72 -2.81 8.78
N ASP A 269 -4.73 -3.40 8.16
CA ASP A 269 -5.38 -2.79 7.00
C ASP A 269 -6.20 -1.54 7.40
N ARG A 270 -6.97 -1.62 8.49
CA ARG A 270 -7.73 -0.46 9.01
C ARG A 270 -6.81 0.68 9.42
N ALA A 271 -5.72 0.38 10.13
CA ALA A 271 -4.78 1.38 10.60
C ALA A 271 -3.96 1.98 9.44
N THR A 272 -3.58 1.17 8.44
CA THR A 272 -2.96 1.63 7.19
C THR A 272 -3.85 2.64 6.47
N PHE A 273 -5.15 2.33 6.36
CA PHE A 273 -6.11 3.23 5.72
C PHE A 273 -6.24 4.56 6.47
N ALA A 274 -6.34 4.53 7.80
CA ALA A 274 -6.43 5.73 8.62
C ALA A 274 -5.18 6.63 8.51
N LEU A 275 -3.97 6.04 8.54
CA LEU A 275 -2.72 6.77 8.36
C LEU A 275 -2.61 7.38 6.95
N ALA A 276 -3.04 6.63 5.92
CA ALA A 276 -3.07 7.12 4.55
C ALA A 276 -4.05 8.29 4.37
N LEU A 277 -5.22 8.27 5.01
CA LEU A 277 -6.16 9.40 5.03
C LEU A 277 -5.53 10.64 5.65
N GLY A 278 -4.83 10.51 6.78
CA GLY A 278 -4.15 11.63 7.42
C GLY A 278 -3.08 12.28 6.55
N TRP A 279 -2.40 11.48 5.74
CA TRP A 279 -1.46 12.00 4.77
C TRP A 279 -2.16 12.70 3.59
N LEU A 280 -3.24 12.11 3.05
CA LEU A 280 -3.97 12.65 1.91
C LEU A 280 -4.73 13.94 2.24
N LEU A 281 -5.40 14.00 3.40
CA LEU A 281 -6.28 15.10 3.75
C LEU A 281 -5.55 16.24 4.45
N ASP A 282 -4.64 15.92 5.36
CA ASP A 282 -3.97 16.90 6.23
C ASP A 282 -2.53 17.19 5.79
N GLY A 283 -1.98 16.44 4.84
CA GLY A 283 -0.58 16.51 4.43
C GLY A 283 0.40 16.07 5.53
N ARG A 284 -0.09 15.41 6.61
CA ARG A 284 0.74 14.94 7.71
C ARG A 284 1.45 13.64 7.34
N THR A 285 2.77 13.64 7.44
CA THR A 285 3.55 12.42 7.20
C THR A 285 3.17 11.32 8.21
N TRP A 286 3.40 10.07 7.86
CA TRP A 286 3.17 8.94 8.77
C TRP A 286 3.98 9.08 10.06
N GLY A 287 5.22 9.61 9.98
CA GLY A 287 6.03 9.88 11.16
C GLY A 287 5.41 10.91 12.09
N GLU A 288 4.91 12.04 11.55
CA GLU A 288 4.22 13.08 12.33
C GLU A 288 2.95 12.54 13.02
N GLN A 289 2.16 11.74 12.30
CA GLN A 289 0.96 11.12 12.84
C GLN A 289 1.29 10.16 13.98
N LEU A 290 2.30 9.30 13.79
CA LEU A 290 2.71 8.32 14.81
C LEU A 290 3.36 8.97 16.03
N VAL A 291 4.17 10.02 15.85
CA VAL A 291 4.72 10.78 17.00
C VAL A 291 3.60 11.43 17.81
N ALA A 292 2.58 11.98 17.14
CA ALA A 292 1.41 12.51 17.84
C ALA A 292 0.64 11.41 18.57
N ALA A 293 0.43 10.24 17.93
CA ALA A 293 -0.23 9.10 18.54
C ALA A 293 0.55 8.51 19.73
N LEU A 294 1.89 8.46 19.65
CA LEU A 294 2.76 8.03 20.77
C LEU A 294 2.58 8.93 22.01
N ARG A 295 2.39 10.22 21.81
CA ARG A 295 2.17 11.18 22.91
C ARG A 295 0.75 11.15 23.47
N ALA A 296 -0.24 10.83 22.61
CA ALA A 296 -1.65 10.76 22.99
C ALA A 296 -2.08 9.38 23.50
N GLY A 297 -1.30 8.32 23.22
CA GLY A 297 -1.67 6.93 23.50
C GLY A 297 -2.63 6.31 22.49
N VAL A 298 -3.09 7.06 21.49
CA VAL A 298 -4.12 6.66 20.51
C VAL A 298 -3.92 7.41 19.19
N LEU A 299 -4.28 6.78 18.07
CA LEU A 299 -4.43 7.44 16.78
C LEU A 299 -5.91 7.82 16.61
N HIS A 300 -6.19 9.12 16.58
CA HIS A 300 -7.56 9.62 16.36
C HIS A 300 -7.72 10.23 14.98
N ARG A 301 -8.80 9.87 14.29
CA ARG A 301 -9.23 10.48 13.04
C ARG A 301 -10.75 10.58 12.97
N PRO A 302 -11.30 11.72 12.55
CA PRO A 302 -12.76 11.91 12.44
C PRO A 302 -13.42 10.88 11.51
N GLU A 303 -12.72 10.49 10.43
CA GLU A 303 -13.24 9.61 9.38
C GLU A 303 -13.25 8.12 9.77
N THR A 304 -12.36 7.71 10.66
CA THR A 304 -12.17 6.30 11.03
C THR A 304 -12.31 6.02 12.53
N GLY A 305 -12.45 7.07 13.33
CA GLY A 305 -12.53 6.96 14.79
C GLY A 305 -11.16 6.82 15.45
N GLU A 306 -11.18 6.27 16.66
CA GLU A 306 -9.97 6.01 17.46
C GLU A 306 -9.44 4.61 17.17
N LEU A 307 -8.12 4.53 17.01
CA LEU A 307 -7.39 3.27 16.82
C LEU A 307 -6.32 3.14 17.89
N PRO A 308 -6.15 1.94 18.49
CA PRO A 308 -5.08 1.67 19.44
C PRO A 308 -3.70 2.05 18.87
N LEU A 309 -2.84 2.57 19.72
CA LEU A 309 -1.46 2.91 19.35
C LEU A 309 -0.70 1.69 18.79
N SER A 310 -0.94 0.51 19.35
CA SER A 310 -0.37 -0.75 18.88
C SER A 310 -0.70 -1.02 17.41
N ASP A 311 -1.95 -0.81 17.01
CA ASP A 311 -2.43 -1.06 15.65
C ASP A 311 -1.80 -0.06 14.66
N ALA A 312 -1.74 1.22 15.06
CA ALA A 312 -1.11 2.25 14.26
C ALA A 312 0.40 2.01 14.07
N LEU A 313 1.12 1.61 15.13
CA LEU A 313 2.54 1.27 15.06
C LEU A 313 2.81 0.00 14.26
N LEU A 314 1.93 -1.00 14.36
CA LEU A 314 2.02 -2.24 13.61
C LEU A 314 1.82 -1.97 12.10
N ALA A 315 0.80 -1.20 11.73
CA ALA A 315 0.54 -0.80 10.36
C ALA A 315 1.70 0.03 9.78
N TRP A 316 2.24 0.96 10.55
CA TRP A 316 3.42 1.71 10.16
C TRP A 316 4.64 0.80 9.93
N LEU A 317 4.90 -0.16 10.82
CA LEU A 317 5.99 -1.13 10.66
C LEU A 317 5.80 -1.96 9.38
N TRP A 318 4.55 -2.35 9.08
CA TRP A 318 4.18 -3.06 7.85
C TRP A 318 4.50 -2.22 6.62
N HIS A 319 3.99 -1.01 6.57
CA HIS A 319 4.19 -0.08 5.45
C HIS A 319 5.68 0.22 5.21
N VAL A 320 6.42 0.55 6.27
CA VAL A 320 7.84 0.91 6.13
C VAL A 320 8.67 -0.29 5.67
N SER A 321 8.48 -1.45 6.28
CA SER A 321 9.22 -2.66 5.89
C SER A 321 8.85 -3.14 4.49
N GLY A 322 7.55 -3.14 4.12
CA GLY A 322 7.08 -3.51 2.80
C GLY A 322 7.69 -2.63 1.70
N ASN A 323 7.71 -1.32 1.89
CA ASN A 323 8.38 -0.40 0.96
C ASN A 323 9.87 -0.68 0.80
N LEU A 324 10.58 -0.97 1.91
CA LEU A 324 12.00 -1.31 1.88
C LEU A 324 12.27 -2.64 1.18
N GLU A 325 11.34 -3.59 1.20
CA GLU A 325 11.43 -4.87 0.49
C GLU A 325 11.14 -4.73 -0.99
N LYS A 326 10.12 -3.94 -1.35
CA LYS A 326 9.71 -3.69 -2.75
C LYS A 326 10.77 -2.93 -3.54
N SER A 327 11.47 -1.97 -2.89
CA SER A 327 12.45 -1.15 -3.61
C SER A 327 13.59 -0.62 -2.72
N ARG A 328 14.82 -0.77 -3.21
CA ARG A 328 16.02 -0.16 -2.58
C ARG A 328 16.01 1.37 -2.60
N ARG A 329 15.15 2.00 -3.39
CA ARG A 329 15.03 3.46 -3.47
C ARG A 329 14.60 4.06 -2.14
N PHE A 330 13.67 3.38 -1.42
CA PHE A 330 13.22 3.83 -0.10
C PHE A 330 14.36 3.89 0.92
N ALA A 331 15.22 2.87 0.97
CA ALA A 331 16.38 2.86 1.87
C ALA A 331 17.41 3.97 1.57
N ARG A 332 17.43 4.50 0.34
CA ARG A 332 18.31 5.59 -0.11
C ARG A 332 17.65 6.95 -0.03
N ASN A 333 16.34 7.02 0.10
CA ASN A 333 15.60 8.29 0.18
C ASN A 333 15.72 8.87 1.61
N ARG A 334 16.71 9.75 1.80
CA ARG A 334 16.98 10.39 3.10
C ARG A 334 15.81 11.25 3.58
N GLY A 335 15.06 11.89 2.67
CA GLY A 335 13.86 12.69 2.99
C GLY A 335 12.81 11.80 3.62
N TRP A 336 12.41 10.75 2.90
CA TRP A 336 11.42 9.79 3.37
C TRP A 336 11.81 9.15 4.72
N LEU A 337 13.07 8.73 4.89
CA LEU A 337 13.54 8.17 6.16
C LEU A 337 13.44 9.17 7.32
N ARG A 338 13.75 10.46 7.08
CA ARG A 338 13.64 11.51 8.11
C ARG A 338 12.20 11.86 8.48
N GLU A 339 11.28 11.72 7.55
CA GLU A 339 9.88 12.08 7.76
C GLU A 339 9.06 10.91 8.29
N VAL A 340 9.38 9.67 7.89
CA VAL A 340 8.52 8.51 8.18
C VAL A 340 9.12 7.59 9.24
N LEU A 341 10.45 7.33 9.22
CA LEU A 341 11.07 6.32 10.08
C LEU A 341 11.70 6.90 11.35
N VAL A 342 12.63 7.86 11.15
CA VAL A 342 13.50 8.35 12.23
C VAL A 342 12.71 8.98 13.38
N PRO A 343 11.68 9.81 13.17
CA PRO A 343 10.95 10.43 14.26
C PRO A 343 10.28 9.42 15.18
N VAL A 344 9.67 8.40 14.61
CA VAL A 344 8.95 7.37 15.37
C VAL A 344 9.91 6.56 16.26
N LEU A 345 11.02 6.10 15.69
CA LEU A 345 12.00 5.31 16.46
C LEU A 345 12.71 6.15 17.53
N ARG A 346 12.91 7.45 17.31
CA ARG A 346 13.44 8.38 18.32
C ARG A 346 12.49 8.58 19.48
N GLU A 347 11.22 8.82 19.21
CA GLU A 347 10.19 8.99 20.23
C GLU A 347 10.09 7.74 21.11
N LEU A 348 10.08 6.56 20.49
CA LEU A 348 10.09 5.28 21.20
C LEU A 348 11.34 5.07 22.05
N ALA A 349 12.54 5.40 21.54
CA ALA A 349 13.77 5.30 22.28
C ALA A 349 13.82 6.24 23.49
N GLY A 350 13.23 7.46 23.37
CA GLY A 350 13.14 8.44 24.44
C GLY A 350 12.12 8.10 25.53
N SER A 351 11.08 7.34 25.15
CA SER A 351 10.01 6.91 26.07
C SER A 351 10.35 5.62 26.84
N ALA A 352 11.39 4.90 26.46
CA ALA A 352 11.83 3.71 27.17
C ALA A 352 12.37 4.09 28.54
N PRO A 353 11.95 3.43 29.65
CA PRO A 353 12.51 3.69 30.97
C PRO A 353 14.02 3.46 30.90
N ARG A 354 14.79 4.52 31.19
CA ARG A 354 16.25 4.41 31.32
C ARG A 354 16.53 3.40 32.42
N SER A 355 17.01 2.20 32.06
CA SER A 355 17.54 1.26 33.03
C SER A 355 18.65 1.97 33.81
N ARG A 356 18.38 2.21 35.12
CA ARG A 356 19.36 2.72 36.07
C ARG A 356 20.41 1.66 36.33
#